data_73d5ec7d1d4987b41343c7aa5640225b
#
_entry.id   73d5ec7d1d4987b41343c7aa5640225b
#
_cell.length_a   1.000
_cell.length_b   1.000
_cell.length_c   1.000
_cell.angle_alpha   90.00
_cell.angle_beta   90.00
_cell.angle_gamma   90.00
#
_symmetry.space_group_name_H-M   'P 1'
#
loop_
_entity.id
_entity.type
_entity.pdbx_description
1 polymer ?
#
loop_
_entity_poly.entity_id
_entity_poly.type
_entity_poly.pdbx_seq_one_letter_code
_entity_poly.pdbx_strand_id
1 'polypeptide(L)'
;MNDSFILRDRKWRETNERITLSSNAMLSENSKGRLSHEEHDEFRTIFERDRDRIIHSKAFRRLKHKTQVFINPDGDHFITRMTHTLNVTQVGRSISKTLGLNPDLTEAICLGHDVGHSPFGHTGEEILNEMHPNGWSHSENSVKIFSKIENLNLSVETIDGIEKHPWRYTEKPSTQEGMICRFADRIAYLSHDVEDALRANVIKISDIPNKITKELGTPGCLLYTSPSPRDS
;
A
#
# COMPACT_ATOMS: atom_id res chain seq x y z
N MET A 1 28.98 24.79 -21.13
CA MET A 1 27.71 24.82 -20.40
C MET A 1 28.02 24.37 -18.99
N ASN A 2 27.92 25.26 -18.00
CA ASN A 2 28.05 24.87 -16.61
C ASN A 2 26.72 24.25 -16.18
N ASP A 3 26.55 22.96 -16.41
CA ASP A 3 25.43 22.20 -15.83
C ASP A 3 25.76 21.98 -14.33
N SER A 4 25.44 22.99 -13.53
CA SER A 4 25.51 22.85 -12.08
C SER A 4 24.31 21.99 -11.65
N PHE A 5 24.55 20.75 -11.25
CA PHE A 5 23.49 19.91 -10.62
C PHE A 5 22.94 20.63 -9.38
N ILE A 6 21.62 20.70 -9.29
CA ILE A 6 20.95 21.20 -8.09
C ILE A 6 20.85 20.03 -7.09
N LEU A 7 21.57 20.15 -5.97
CA LEU A 7 21.47 19.17 -4.89
C LEU A 7 20.10 19.31 -4.18
N ARG A 8 19.30 18.25 -4.26
CA ARG A 8 18.02 18.16 -3.58
C ARG A 8 18.16 17.32 -2.32
N ASP A 9 18.83 17.88 -1.33
CA ASP A 9 19.01 17.27 -0.02
C ASP A 9 17.67 17.18 0.77
N ARG A 10 17.70 16.61 1.95
CA ARG A 10 16.53 16.46 2.82
C ARG A 10 15.85 17.82 3.10
N LYS A 11 16.63 18.84 3.43
CA LYS A 11 16.09 20.18 3.76
C LYS A 11 15.38 20.82 2.57
N TRP A 12 15.93 20.63 1.38
CA TRP A 12 15.28 21.08 0.14
C TRP A 12 13.95 20.36 -0.06
N ARG A 13 13.89 19.03 0.17
CA ARG A 13 12.69 18.22 0.00
C ARG A 13 11.61 18.62 1.00
N GLU A 14 11.93 18.76 2.28
CA GLU A 14 11.02 19.23 3.33
C GLU A 14 10.49 20.64 3.04
N THR A 15 11.33 21.54 2.54
CA THR A 15 10.90 22.87 2.10
C THR A 15 9.94 22.78 0.90
N ASN A 16 10.24 21.91 -0.05
CA ASN A 16 9.38 21.70 -1.21
C ASN A 16 8.02 21.09 -0.82
N GLU A 17 7.97 20.16 0.13
CA GLU A 17 6.73 19.63 0.69
C GLU A 17 5.87 20.78 1.23
N ARG A 18 6.44 21.68 2.02
CA ARG A 18 5.74 22.83 2.61
C ARG A 18 5.14 23.77 1.57
N ILE A 19 5.76 23.89 0.40
CA ILE A 19 5.32 24.77 -0.69
C ILE A 19 4.26 24.09 -1.56
N THR A 20 4.38 22.78 -1.79
CA THR A 20 3.63 22.07 -2.83
C THR A 20 2.47 21.23 -2.30
N LEU A 21 2.54 20.78 -1.04
CA LEU A 21 1.51 19.94 -0.46
C LEU A 21 0.36 20.77 0.15
N SER A 22 -0.79 20.14 0.27
CA SER A 22 -1.97 20.74 0.88
C SER A 22 -1.79 20.91 2.40
N SER A 23 -2.58 21.79 3.01
CA SER A 23 -2.59 22.00 4.46
C SER A 23 -2.99 20.76 5.27
N ASN A 24 -3.62 19.78 4.63
CA ASN A 24 -4.04 18.52 5.26
C ASN A 24 -3.01 17.39 5.12
N ALA A 25 -1.93 17.65 4.37
CA ALA A 25 -0.87 16.67 4.18
C ALA A 25 0.00 16.55 5.42
N MET A 26 0.49 15.32 5.68
CA MET A 26 1.50 15.09 6.69
C MET A 26 2.87 15.46 6.14
N LEU A 27 3.43 16.57 6.59
CA LEU A 27 4.77 16.98 6.20
C LEU A 27 5.83 16.15 6.93
N SER A 28 6.91 15.81 6.24
CA SER A 28 8.02 15.03 6.81
C SER A 28 8.65 15.69 8.03
N GLU A 29 8.76 17.02 8.02
CA GLU A 29 9.29 17.81 9.15
C GLU A 29 8.38 17.80 10.39
N ASN A 30 7.08 17.53 10.23
CA ASN A 30 6.10 17.48 11.31
C ASN A 30 5.87 16.06 11.86
N SER A 31 6.64 15.08 11.39
CA SER A 31 6.53 13.71 11.89
C SER A 31 6.81 13.65 13.39
N LYS A 32 6.02 12.82 14.10
CA LYS A 32 6.26 12.49 15.52
C LYS A 32 7.55 11.68 15.72
N GLY A 33 8.21 11.31 14.62
CA GLY A 33 9.49 10.62 14.63
C GLY A 33 9.35 9.10 14.76
N ARG A 34 10.34 8.50 15.37
CA ARG A 34 10.55 7.06 15.49
C ARG A 34 10.54 6.64 16.96
N LEU A 35 10.26 5.37 17.25
CA LEU A 35 10.31 4.84 18.61
C LEU A 35 11.71 4.94 19.23
N SER A 36 12.74 4.64 18.44
CA SER A 36 14.14 4.80 18.84
C SER A 36 14.75 6.00 18.14
N HIS A 37 15.47 6.84 18.90
CA HIS A 37 16.17 7.98 18.31
C HIS A 37 17.15 7.54 17.23
N GLU A 38 17.17 8.27 16.13
CA GLU A 38 18.06 8.04 15.02
C GLU A 38 18.38 9.36 14.32
N GLU A 39 19.62 9.55 13.94
CA GLU A 39 20.06 10.72 13.19
C GLU A 39 19.35 10.81 11.83
N HIS A 40 19.05 12.04 11.46
CA HIS A 40 18.43 12.31 10.17
C HIS A 40 19.35 11.94 9.02
N ASP A 41 18.76 11.41 7.96
CA ASP A 41 19.46 11.20 6.69
C ASP A 41 19.75 12.55 6.01
N GLU A 42 20.88 12.67 5.35
CA GLU A 42 21.26 13.91 4.67
C GLU A 42 20.38 14.20 3.44
N PHE A 43 19.96 13.16 2.73
CA PHE A 43 19.30 13.29 1.42
C PHE A 43 17.81 12.93 1.46
N ARG A 44 17.39 11.97 2.31
CA ARG A 44 16.03 11.42 2.33
C ARG A 44 15.22 11.96 3.49
N THR A 45 13.95 12.24 3.23
CA THR A 45 12.96 12.53 4.28
C THR A 45 12.69 11.28 5.14
N ILE A 46 12.02 11.47 6.26
CA ILE A 46 11.69 10.37 7.17
C ILE A 46 10.82 9.30 6.49
N PHE A 47 9.86 9.71 5.64
CA PHE A 47 8.95 8.80 4.96
C PHE A 47 9.61 8.10 3.77
N GLU A 48 10.51 8.76 3.04
CA GLU A 48 11.34 8.10 2.03
C GLU A 48 12.21 7.00 2.64
N ARG A 49 12.77 7.23 3.82
CA ARG A 49 13.53 6.19 4.55
C ARG A 49 12.65 5.03 4.98
N ASP A 50 11.40 5.27 5.40
CA ASP A 50 10.47 4.21 5.77
C ASP A 50 10.14 3.34 4.57
N ARG A 51 9.81 3.94 3.43
CA ARG A 51 9.61 3.24 2.16
C ARG A 51 10.78 2.33 1.83
N ASP A 52 11.99 2.87 1.86
CA ASP A 52 13.20 2.13 1.51
C ASP A 52 13.43 0.95 2.47
N ARG A 53 13.23 1.14 3.78
CA ARG A 53 13.33 0.08 4.78
C ARG A 53 12.32 -1.05 4.53
N ILE A 54 11.09 -0.71 4.22
CA ILE A 54 10.03 -1.69 3.94
C ILE A 54 10.39 -2.51 2.70
N ILE A 55 10.74 -1.87 1.59
CA ILE A 55 11.10 -2.55 0.33
C ILE A 55 12.28 -3.51 0.53
N HIS A 56 13.29 -3.12 1.33
CA HIS A 56 14.47 -3.94 1.59
C HIS A 56 14.26 -4.99 2.69
N SER A 57 13.12 -5.01 3.37
CA SER A 57 12.81 -5.98 4.42
C SER A 57 12.66 -7.41 3.87
N LYS A 58 12.90 -8.41 4.72
CA LYS A 58 12.66 -9.82 4.38
C LYS A 58 11.17 -10.11 4.26
N ALA A 59 10.37 -9.47 5.11
CA ALA A 59 8.92 -9.63 5.12
C ALA A 59 8.29 -9.17 3.80
N PHE A 60 8.69 -8.03 3.27
CA PHE A 60 8.23 -7.54 1.97
C PHE A 60 8.58 -8.52 0.84
N ARG A 61 9.82 -9.01 0.80
CA ARG A 61 10.25 -10.01 -0.21
C ARG A 61 9.46 -11.31 -0.18
N ARG A 62 8.93 -11.70 0.98
CA ARG A 62 8.10 -12.92 1.13
C ARG A 62 6.72 -12.79 0.50
N LEU A 63 6.23 -11.58 0.25
CA LEU A 63 4.93 -11.35 -0.40
C LEU A 63 4.83 -12.00 -1.79
N LYS A 64 5.95 -12.19 -2.49
CA LYS A 64 5.99 -12.86 -3.80
C LYS A 64 5.50 -14.31 -3.78
N HIS A 65 5.57 -14.97 -2.61
CA HIS A 65 5.16 -16.37 -2.43
C HIS A 65 3.87 -16.51 -1.60
N LYS A 66 3.19 -15.41 -1.31
CA LYS A 66 1.87 -15.42 -0.68
C LYS A 66 0.80 -15.24 -1.76
N THR A 67 -0.20 -16.11 -1.73
CA THR A 67 -1.35 -16.01 -2.63
C THR A 67 -2.23 -14.82 -2.27
N GLN A 68 -2.89 -14.22 -3.25
CA GLN A 68 -3.89 -13.19 -3.01
C GLN A 68 -5.25 -13.85 -2.69
N VAL A 69 -6.00 -14.22 -3.70
CA VAL A 69 -7.29 -14.90 -3.56
C VAL A 69 -7.20 -16.37 -4.01
N PHE A 70 -6.61 -16.61 -5.17
CA PHE A 70 -6.50 -17.95 -5.74
C PHE A 70 -5.29 -18.68 -5.19
N ILE A 71 -5.53 -19.89 -4.61
CA ILE A 71 -4.50 -20.71 -4.00
C ILE A 71 -3.88 -21.59 -5.07
N ASN A 72 -2.59 -21.40 -5.33
CA ASN A 72 -1.79 -22.17 -6.29
C ASN A 72 -2.48 -22.32 -7.67
N PRO A 73 -2.90 -21.21 -8.31
CA PRO A 73 -3.52 -21.27 -9.62
C PRO A 73 -2.49 -21.70 -10.69
N ASP A 74 -2.97 -22.35 -11.73
CA ASP A 74 -2.14 -22.67 -12.91
C ASP A 74 -1.85 -21.42 -13.73
N GLY A 75 -0.56 -21.14 -14.00
CA GLY A 75 -0.10 -20.02 -14.83
C GLY A 75 0.47 -18.83 -14.06
N ASP A 76 1.12 -17.92 -14.82
CA ASP A 76 1.94 -16.83 -14.29
C ASP A 76 1.20 -15.49 -14.15
N HIS A 77 -0.06 -15.44 -14.58
CA HIS A 77 -0.82 -14.19 -14.69
C HIS A 77 -1.70 -13.88 -13.47
N PHE A 78 -1.80 -14.79 -12.51
CA PHE A 78 -2.57 -14.55 -11.30
C PHE A 78 -1.83 -13.63 -10.33
N ILE A 79 -2.59 -12.80 -9.63
CA ILE A 79 -2.05 -11.82 -8.70
C ILE A 79 -1.51 -12.51 -7.43
N THR A 80 -0.26 -12.17 -7.10
CA THR A 80 0.34 -12.48 -5.79
C THR A 80 0.18 -11.30 -4.84
N ARG A 81 0.40 -11.49 -3.53
CA ARG A 81 0.37 -10.38 -2.59
C ARG A 81 1.39 -9.28 -2.90
N MET A 82 2.51 -9.61 -3.50
CA MET A 82 3.48 -8.61 -3.92
C MET A 82 2.94 -7.74 -5.05
N THR A 83 2.36 -8.34 -6.09
CA THR A 83 1.78 -7.58 -7.20
C THR A 83 0.57 -6.76 -6.76
N HIS A 84 -0.29 -7.31 -5.88
CA HIS A 84 -1.36 -6.56 -5.22
C HIS A 84 -0.81 -5.33 -4.49
N THR A 85 0.17 -5.51 -3.61
CA THR A 85 0.78 -4.42 -2.84
C THR A 85 1.35 -3.33 -3.74
N LEU A 86 1.97 -3.69 -4.87
CA LEU A 86 2.47 -2.72 -5.85
C LEU A 86 1.33 -1.96 -6.53
N ASN A 87 0.23 -2.63 -6.87
CA ASN A 87 -0.96 -1.99 -7.44
C ASN A 87 -1.59 -1.01 -6.43
N VAL A 88 -1.77 -1.43 -5.17
CA VAL A 88 -2.24 -0.54 -4.09
C VAL A 88 -1.35 0.69 -3.96
N THR A 89 -0.05 0.49 -4.00
CA THR A 89 0.94 1.58 -3.91
C THR A 89 0.82 2.55 -5.07
N GLN A 90 0.69 2.05 -6.30
CA GLN A 90 0.52 2.88 -7.50
C GLN A 90 -0.77 3.72 -7.42
N VAL A 91 -1.90 3.08 -7.07
CA VAL A 91 -3.20 3.77 -6.91
C VAL A 91 -3.12 4.80 -5.78
N GLY A 92 -2.60 4.42 -4.63
CA GLY A 92 -2.45 5.30 -3.47
C GLY A 92 -1.61 6.54 -3.79
N ARG A 93 -0.46 6.36 -4.44
CA ARG A 93 0.38 7.50 -4.87
C ARG A 93 -0.32 8.40 -5.87
N SER A 94 -1.10 7.85 -6.80
CA SER A 94 -1.86 8.64 -7.77
C SER A 94 -2.89 9.52 -7.07
N ILE A 95 -3.68 8.94 -6.17
CA ILE A 95 -4.68 9.67 -5.39
C ILE A 95 -4.01 10.73 -4.50
N SER A 96 -2.95 10.36 -3.78
CA SER A 96 -2.21 11.25 -2.90
C SER A 96 -1.68 12.48 -3.64
N LYS A 97 -1.04 12.29 -4.80
CA LYS A 97 -0.56 13.40 -5.64
C LYS A 97 -1.69 14.28 -6.15
N THR A 98 -2.83 13.71 -6.55
CA THR A 98 -3.99 14.45 -7.02
C THR A 98 -4.58 15.34 -5.93
N LEU A 99 -4.58 14.89 -4.68
CA LEU A 99 -5.10 15.60 -3.53
C LEU A 99 -4.07 16.53 -2.86
N GLY A 100 -2.82 16.55 -3.35
CA GLY A 100 -1.73 17.32 -2.75
C GLY A 100 -1.30 16.79 -1.37
N LEU A 101 -1.51 15.48 -1.10
CA LEU A 101 -1.04 14.82 0.11
C LEU A 101 0.39 14.30 -0.06
N ASN A 102 1.01 13.82 1.03
CA ASN A 102 2.39 13.32 0.98
C ASN A 102 2.47 11.95 0.29
N PRO A 103 3.01 11.86 -0.93
CA PRO A 103 3.05 10.61 -1.67
C PRO A 103 4.07 9.60 -1.11
N ASP A 104 5.09 10.05 -0.39
CA ASP A 104 6.10 9.16 0.16
C ASP A 104 5.61 8.45 1.42
N LEU A 105 4.84 9.16 2.28
CA LEU A 105 4.14 8.52 3.40
C LEU A 105 3.09 7.53 2.90
N THR A 106 2.27 7.93 1.92
CA THR A 106 1.27 7.04 1.32
C THR A 106 1.92 5.78 0.76
N GLU A 107 3.04 5.91 0.05
CA GLU A 107 3.79 4.79 -0.51
C GLU A 107 4.31 3.86 0.58
N ALA A 108 4.92 4.40 1.63
CA ALA A 108 5.44 3.61 2.74
C ALA A 108 4.33 2.78 3.42
N ILE A 109 3.17 3.39 3.69
CA ILE A 109 2.02 2.70 4.28
C ILE A 109 1.50 1.60 3.35
N CYS A 110 1.29 1.92 2.06
CA CYS A 110 0.77 0.97 1.07
C CYS A 110 1.73 -0.21 0.85
N LEU A 111 3.05 0.00 0.84
CA LEU A 111 4.02 -1.09 0.72
C LEU A 111 4.02 -2.01 1.95
N GLY A 112 3.75 -1.45 3.12
CA GLY A 112 3.81 -2.18 4.39
C GLY A 112 2.53 -2.89 4.81
N HIS A 113 1.38 -2.51 4.25
CA HIS A 113 0.07 -2.87 4.81
C HIS A 113 -0.15 -4.39 4.92
N ASP A 114 0.28 -5.16 3.93
CA ASP A 114 -0.04 -6.59 3.75
C ASP A 114 1.09 -7.56 4.18
N VAL A 115 2.25 -7.06 4.64
CA VAL A 115 3.40 -7.94 4.93
C VAL A 115 3.12 -8.98 6.01
N GLY A 116 2.22 -8.67 6.94
CA GLY A 116 1.83 -9.54 8.05
C GLY A 116 0.81 -10.62 7.71
N HIS A 117 0.31 -10.68 6.48
CA HIS A 117 -0.71 -11.66 6.11
C HIS A 117 -0.25 -13.11 6.33
N SER A 118 -1.19 -13.94 6.80
CA SER A 118 -1.02 -15.38 6.95
C SER A 118 -0.97 -16.09 5.59
N PRO A 119 -0.48 -17.33 5.52
CA PRO A 119 -0.79 -18.21 4.40
C PRO A 119 -2.30 -18.33 4.22
N PHE A 120 -2.75 -18.49 2.98
CA PHE A 120 -4.16 -18.61 2.59
C PHE A 120 -5.01 -17.34 2.83
N GLY A 121 -4.40 -16.17 2.90
CA GLY A 121 -5.08 -14.87 2.95
C GLY A 121 -6.06 -14.73 4.11
N HIS A 122 -7.27 -14.26 3.84
CA HIS A 122 -8.30 -14.03 4.86
C HIS A 122 -8.80 -15.30 5.52
N THR A 123 -8.90 -16.43 4.81
CA THR A 123 -9.27 -17.71 5.41
C THR A 123 -8.26 -18.15 6.47
N GLY A 124 -6.97 -18.01 6.19
CA GLY A 124 -5.92 -18.28 7.17
C GLY A 124 -5.93 -17.29 8.33
N GLU A 125 -6.29 -16.03 8.08
CA GLU A 125 -6.46 -15.01 9.12
C GLU A 125 -7.61 -15.35 10.07
N GLU A 126 -8.76 -15.76 9.56
CA GLU A 126 -9.92 -16.17 10.36
C GLU A 126 -9.57 -17.33 11.29
N ILE A 127 -8.94 -18.38 10.76
CA ILE A 127 -8.51 -19.55 11.56
C ILE A 127 -7.51 -19.12 12.65
N LEU A 128 -6.51 -18.29 12.31
CA LEU A 128 -5.55 -17.80 13.30
C LEU A 128 -6.20 -16.92 14.35
N ASN A 129 -7.18 -16.11 13.98
CA ASN A 129 -7.92 -15.27 14.91
C ASN A 129 -8.75 -16.09 15.89
N GLU A 130 -9.36 -17.21 15.46
CA GLU A 130 -10.08 -18.14 16.32
C GLU A 130 -9.14 -18.91 17.27
N MET A 131 -7.97 -19.32 16.77
CA MET A 131 -7.01 -20.12 17.54
C MET A 131 -6.19 -19.29 18.55
N HIS A 132 -6.00 -18.00 18.30
CA HIS A 132 -5.17 -17.15 19.14
C HIS A 132 -5.98 -16.55 20.29
N PRO A 133 -5.58 -16.70 21.58
CA PRO A 133 -6.37 -16.29 22.75
C PRO A 133 -6.78 -14.81 22.76
N ASN A 134 -5.99 -13.96 22.12
CA ASN A 134 -6.22 -12.50 22.06
C ASN A 134 -6.67 -12.04 20.68
N GLY A 135 -7.09 -12.95 19.82
CA GLY A 135 -7.34 -12.64 18.41
C GLY A 135 -6.05 -12.48 17.60
N TRP A 136 -6.18 -12.37 16.29
CA TRP A 136 -5.06 -12.18 15.37
C TRP A 136 -5.50 -11.37 14.16
N SER A 137 -4.64 -10.47 13.71
CA SER A 137 -4.88 -9.72 12.49
C SER A 137 -3.58 -9.50 11.68
N HIS A 138 -3.72 -9.48 10.35
CA HIS A 138 -2.57 -9.24 9.47
C HIS A 138 -1.95 -7.87 9.69
N SER A 139 -2.75 -6.84 9.97
CA SER A 139 -2.25 -5.48 10.17
C SER A 139 -1.44 -5.35 11.45
N GLU A 140 -1.94 -5.88 12.59
CA GLU A 140 -1.18 -5.94 13.83
C GLU A 140 0.09 -6.80 13.69
N ASN A 141 -0.01 -7.90 12.93
CA ASN A 141 1.15 -8.73 12.64
C ASN A 141 2.17 -8.00 11.73
N SER A 142 1.72 -7.15 10.78
CA SER A 142 2.61 -6.27 10.00
C SER A 142 3.40 -5.34 10.92
N VAL A 143 2.72 -4.68 11.87
CA VAL A 143 3.36 -3.82 12.87
C VAL A 143 4.33 -4.62 13.74
N LYS A 144 3.93 -5.80 14.22
CA LYS A 144 4.81 -6.70 15.01
C LYS A 144 6.07 -7.10 14.24
N ILE A 145 5.94 -7.44 12.95
CA ILE A 145 7.07 -7.78 12.10
C ILE A 145 8.03 -6.60 11.99
N PHE A 146 7.55 -5.41 11.66
CA PHE A 146 8.40 -4.24 11.47
C PHE A 146 8.98 -3.68 12.76
N SER A 147 8.25 -3.75 13.87
CA SER A 147 8.68 -3.15 15.14
C SER A 147 9.51 -4.09 16.01
N LYS A 148 9.24 -5.43 15.97
CA LYS A 148 9.84 -6.38 16.90
C LYS A 148 10.71 -7.43 16.23
N ILE A 149 10.31 -7.94 15.04
CA ILE A 149 11.01 -9.06 14.41
C ILE A 149 12.16 -8.57 13.54
N GLU A 150 11.89 -7.61 12.64
CA GLU A 150 12.91 -7.01 11.78
C GLU A 150 13.46 -5.69 12.34
N ASN A 151 12.78 -5.09 13.31
CA ASN A 151 13.17 -3.86 14.01
C ASN A 151 13.57 -2.72 13.04
N LEU A 152 12.66 -2.39 12.12
CA LEU A 152 12.94 -1.40 11.08
C LEU A 152 12.93 0.04 11.58
N ASN A 153 12.46 0.28 12.80
CA ASN A 153 12.33 1.61 13.40
C ASN A 153 11.62 2.60 12.47
N LEU A 154 10.41 2.24 12.00
CA LEU A 154 9.58 3.10 11.14
C LEU A 154 8.99 4.26 11.93
N SER A 155 8.57 5.32 11.23
CA SER A 155 7.88 6.47 11.83
C SER A 155 6.52 6.09 12.40
N VAL A 156 6.07 6.87 13.38
CA VAL A 156 4.78 6.68 14.04
C VAL A 156 3.63 6.70 13.04
N GLU A 157 3.67 7.61 12.07
CA GLU A 157 2.64 7.79 11.05
C GLU A 157 2.57 6.58 10.10
N THR A 158 3.72 6.03 9.72
CA THR A 158 3.79 4.83 8.87
C THR A 158 3.21 3.61 9.60
N ILE A 159 3.58 3.42 10.86
CA ILE A 159 3.06 2.32 11.70
C ILE A 159 1.56 2.46 11.91
N ASP A 160 1.07 3.65 12.29
CA ASP A 160 -0.36 3.91 12.50
C ASP A 160 -1.18 3.64 11.22
N GLY A 161 -0.69 4.09 10.07
CA GLY A 161 -1.34 3.85 8.79
C GLY A 161 -1.40 2.36 8.42
N ILE A 162 -0.31 1.60 8.65
CA ILE A 162 -0.26 0.15 8.45
C ILE A 162 -1.21 -0.58 9.38
N GLU A 163 -1.26 -0.21 10.67
CA GLU A 163 -2.10 -0.86 11.66
C GLU A 163 -3.59 -0.68 11.36
N LYS A 164 -3.99 0.55 11.01
CA LYS A 164 -5.40 0.96 10.92
C LYS A 164 -5.95 0.94 9.49
N HIS A 165 -5.24 0.41 8.51
CA HIS A 165 -5.75 0.38 7.13
C HIS A 165 -6.99 -0.52 6.96
N PRO A 166 -7.21 -1.66 7.67
CA PRO A 166 -8.38 -2.49 7.43
C PRO A 166 -9.69 -1.79 7.77
N TRP A 167 -10.70 -1.98 6.93
CA TRP A 167 -12.03 -1.37 7.13
C TRP A 167 -12.79 -1.85 8.36
N ARG A 168 -12.42 -3.00 8.91
CA ARG A 168 -13.02 -3.56 10.13
C ARG A 168 -12.73 -2.72 11.38
N TYR A 169 -11.65 -1.92 11.37
CA TYR A 169 -11.34 -1.05 12.49
C TYR A 169 -12.20 0.21 12.47
N THR A 170 -12.85 0.50 13.61
CA THR A 170 -13.60 1.74 13.83
C THR A 170 -12.66 2.94 13.94
N GLU A 171 -11.49 2.73 14.54
CA GLU A 171 -10.44 3.73 14.62
C GLU A 171 -9.78 3.92 13.25
N LYS A 172 -9.72 5.18 12.83
CA LYS A 172 -9.14 5.55 11.55
C LYS A 172 -7.66 5.88 11.70
N PRO A 173 -6.85 5.72 10.62
CA PRO A 173 -5.51 6.28 10.59
C PRO A 173 -5.50 7.76 10.96
N SER A 174 -4.45 8.19 11.65
CA SER A 174 -4.30 9.57 12.12
C SER A 174 -3.97 10.57 11.01
N THR A 175 -3.54 10.08 9.83
CA THR A 175 -3.19 10.90 8.67
C THR A 175 -4.12 10.64 7.50
N GLN A 176 -4.26 11.63 6.60
CA GLN A 176 -5.03 11.46 5.37
C GLN A 176 -4.36 10.44 4.43
N GLU A 177 -3.04 10.35 4.45
CA GLU A 177 -2.25 9.39 3.69
C GLU A 177 -2.58 7.94 4.11
N GLY A 178 -2.76 7.69 5.40
CA GLY A 178 -3.24 6.40 5.91
C GLY A 178 -4.67 6.10 5.45
N MET A 179 -5.53 7.11 5.38
CA MET A 179 -6.88 6.95 4.81
C MET A 179 -6.83 6.61 3.31
N ILE A 180 -5.91 7.20 2.55
CA ILE A 180 -5.73 6.86 1.13
C ILE A 180 -5.39 5.39 0.96
N CYS A 181 -4.53 4.81 1.81
CA CYS A 181 -4.21 3.39 1.74
C CYS A 181 -5.47 2.51 1.85
N ARG A 182 -6.40 2.82 2.74
CA ARG A 182 -7.68 2.07 2.88
C ARG A 182 -8.49 2.06 1.58
N PHE A 183 -8.57 3.19 0.89
CA PHE A 183 -9.29 3.29 -0.38
C PHE A 183 -8.52 2.62 -1.52
N ALA A 184 -7.21 2.84 -1.59
CA ALA A 184 -6.36 2.29 -2.63
C ALA A 184 -6.36 0.75 -2.60
N ASP A 185 -6.29 0.15 -1.41
CA ASP A 185 -6.40 -1.29 -1.23
C ASP A 185 -7.74 -1.81 -1.78
N ARG A 186 -8.87 -1.17 -1.40
CA ARG A 186 -10.19 -1.58 -1.89
C ARG A 186 -10.33 -1.43 -3.41
N ILE A 187 -9.84 -0.34 -3.99
CA ILE A 187 -9.87 -0.12 -5.44
C ILE A 187 -9.05 -1.19 -6.16
N ALA A 188 -7.85 -1.46 -5.67
CA ALA A 188 -6.95 -2.42 -6.28
C ALA A 188 -7.54 -3.84 -6.25
N TYR A 189 -7.98 -4.35 -5.08
CA TYR A 189 -8.50 -5.71 -5.02
C TYR A 189 -9.79 -5.89 -5.82
N LEU A 190 -10.71 -4.91 -5.82
CA LEU A 190 -11.93 -4.99 -6.64
C LEU A 190 -11.62 -5.12 -8.14
N SER A 191 -10.55 -4.48 -8.60
CA SER A 191 -10.15 -4.53 -10.00
C SER A 191 -9.55 -5.89 -10.38
N HIS A 192 -8.47 -6.29 -9.72
CA HIS A 192 -7.73 -7.47 -10.15
C HIS A 192 -8.31 -8.80 -9.65
N ASP A 193 -9.06 -8.84 -8.54
CA ASP A 193 -9.74 -10.06 -8.13
C ASP A 193 -10.87 -10.45 -9.11
N VAL A 194 -11.53 -9.44 -9.71
CA VAL A 194 -12.50 -9.69 -10.78
C VAL A 194 -11.80 -10.21 -12.04
N GLU A 195 -10.66 -9.66 -12.41
CA GLU A 195 -9.87 -10.16 -13.56
C GLU A 195 -9.42 -11.61 -13.34
N ASP A 196 -8.92 -11.92 -12.16
CA ASP A 196 -8.49 -13.28 -11.81
C ASP A 196 -9.67 -14.26 -11.77
N ALA A 197 -10.84 -13.83 -11.27
CA ALA A 197 -12.06 -14.65 -11.28
C ALA A 197 -12.57 -14.94 -12.69
N LEU A 198 -12.49 -13.97 -13.61
CA LEU A 198 -12.79 -14.16 -15.05
C LEU A 198 -11.78 -15.12 -15.69
N ARG A 199 -10.48 -14.97 -15.41
CA ARG A 199 -9.41 -15.84 -15.92
C ARG A 199 -9.57 -17.28 -15.43
N ALA A 200 -9.95 -17.46 -14.18
CA ALA A 200 -10.23 -18.76 -13.59
C ALA A 200 -11.57 -19.37 -14.03
N ASN A 201 -12.36 -18.67 -14.87
CA ASN A 201 -13.73 -19.06 -15.27
C ASN A 201 -14.68 -19.29 -14.07
N VAL A 202 -14.44 -18.64 -12.93
CA VAL A 202 -15.34 -18.66 -11.77
C VAL A 202 -16.56 -17.78 -12.00
N ILE A 203 -16.36 -16.65 -12.70
CA ILE A 203 -17.42 -15.75 -13.15
C ILE A 203 -17.26 -15.46 -14.65
N LYS A 204 -18.34 -14.97 -15.27
CA LYS A 204 -18.34 -14.45 -16.65
C LYS A 204 -18.61 -12.95 -16.62
N ILE A 205 -18.21 -12.26 -17.68
CA ILE A 205 -18.46 -10.81 -17.81
C ILE A 205 -19.98 -10.48 -17.76
N SER A 206 -20.81 -11.41 -18.21
CA SER A 206 -22.28 -11.31 -18.13
C SER A 206 -22.83 -11.32 -16.70
N ASP A 207 -22.08 -11.81 -15.75
CA ASP A 207 -22.50 -11.89 -14.34
C ASP A 207 -22.27 -10.56 -13.61
N ILE A 208 -21.50 -9.66 -14.22
CA ILE A 208 -21.25 -8.32 -13.70
C ILE A 208 -22.43 -7.42 -14.08
N PRO A 209 -23.10 -6.76 -13.13
CA PRO A 209 -24.24 -5.88 -13.42
C PRO A 209 -23.88 -4.79 -14.44
N ASN A 210 -24.73 -4.62 -15.47
CA ASN A 210 -24.54 -3.64 -16.55
C ASN A 210 -24.35 -2.19 -16.04
N LYS A 211 -24.92 -1.85 -14.88
CA LYS A 211 -24.74 -0.54 -14.28
C LYS A 211 -23.29 -0.32 -13.88
N ILE A 212 -22.64 -1.32 -13.32
CA ILE A 212 -21.22 -1.26 -12.90
C ILE A 212 -20.32 -1.12 -14.13
N THR A 213 -20.53 -1.94 -15.16
CA THR A 213 -19.71 -1.89 -16.38
C THR A 213 -19.88 -0.59 -17.16
N LYS A 214 -21.05 0.05 -17.07
CA LYS A 214 -21.27 1.39 -17.68
C LYS A 214 -20.61 2.52 -16.92
N GLU A 215 -20.58 2.46 -15.60
CA GLU A 215 -20.04 3.54 -14.76
C GLU A 215 -18.51 3.41 -14.57
N LEU A 216 -18.01 2.19 -14.40
CA LEU A 216 -16.61 1.91 -14.06
C LEU A 216 -15.79 1.31 -15.22
N GLY A 217 -16.44 0.97 -16.33
CA GLY A 217 -15.81 0.28 -17.43
C GLY A 217 -15.66 -1.24 -17.18
N THR A 218 -14.84 -1.89 -18.00
CA THR A 218 -14.43 -3.27 -17.78
C THR A 218 -13.35 -3.35 -16.68
N PRO A 219 -13.11 -4.51 -16.04
CA PRO A 219 -12.16 -4.64 -14.94
C PRO A 219 -10.80 -3.99 -15.16
N GLY A 220 -10.21 -4.08 -16.35
CA GLY A 220 -8.96 -3.40 -16.72
C GLY A 220 -9.06 -1.87 -16.78
N CYS A 221 -10.25 -1.28 -17.00
CA CYS A 221 -10.43 0.15 -17.15
C CYS A 221 -10.34 0.93 -15.83
N LEU A 222 -10.58 0.29 -14.68
CA LEU A 222 -10.42 0.94 -13.36
C LEU A 222 -8.98 1.40 -13.10
N LEU A 223 -8.00 0.72 -13.69
CA LEU A 223 -6.58 1.04 -13.53
C LEU A 223 -5.99 1.78 -14.74
N TYR A 224 -6.66 1.71 -15.91
CA TYR A 224 -6.18 2.30 -17.15
C TYR A 224 -7.20 3.29 -17.69
N THR A 225 -6.88 4.56 -17.66
CA THR A 225 -7.73 5.64 -18.20
C THR A 225 -7.72 5.73 -19.73
N SER A 226 -6.99 4.83 -20.40
CA SER A 226 -6.94 4.75 -21.87
C SER A 226 -6.74 3.31 -22.30
N PRO A 227 -7.50 2.80 -23.29
CA PRO A 227 -7.22 1.51 -23.89
C PRO A 227 -5.81 1.53 -24.52
N SER A 228 -5.04 0.47 -24.29
CA SER A 228 -3.76 0.30 -24.96
C SER A 228 -3.99 0.19 -26.48
N PRO A 229 -3.13 0.79 -27.33
CA PRO A 229 -3.18 0.57 -28.78
C PRO A 229 -3.03 -0.88 -29.21
N ARG A 230 -2.73 -1.79 -28.27
CA ARG A 230 -2.62 -3.25 -28.51
C ARG A 230 -3.93 -3.99 -28.27
N ASP A 231 -4.95 -3.34 -27.73
CA ASP A 231 -6.25 -3.94 -27.39
C ASP A 231 -7.33 -3.60 -28.44
N SER A 232 -6.92 -3.01 -29.59
CA SER A 232 -7.76 -2.70 -30.74
C SER A 232 -7.54 -3.67 -31.93
#